data_d2cecd440348af4f18e40fc378727cbe
#
_entry.id   d2cecd440348af4f18e40fc378727cbe
#
_cell.length_a   1.000
_cell.length_b   1.000
_cell.length_c   1.000
_cell.angle_alpha   90.00
_cell.angle_beta   90.00
_cell.angle_gamma   90.00
#
_symmetry.space_group_name_H-M   'P 1'
#
loop_
_entity.id
_entity.type
_entity.pdbx_description
1 polymer ?
#
loop_
_entity_poly.entity_id
_entity_poly.type
_entity_poly.pdbx_seq_one_letter_code
_entity_poly.pdbx_strand_id
1 'polypeptide(L)'
;MVISKAIFAVDDNPHYEGLWPIVSEICFKKLGIVPVLFHITEEDSDFYTDEYGLVKKIKKLSDIDSGRQSQIIRMWATKYFPDVVCIISDIDMMMFNREYFVDQVKDYSDDDLVIYCSDAYDSNRPECTGIYSDRYVLAYNAATGKTFDKILDTNCEFDEYIRRVLSFEFPYFDSDEMYYSHCVDNKDHAVNVIKLKRGFYTKFQCPRRIDRVADSVFNKYEDRLISTGYYVDCHLARPYSIYENEINLLKSKILKTNEVYLIVCHIETAKQLSLLSELVGKLMDQGKDYIIVSHTLVPEFIIKNSVGFIYDSVNPIYKTWELENPNRYVIDYGNIRVESPYITYGRRDYYHVGVLRLLLNGLRYIKTLSYDIVHWIEYDALPDFDEESKNVKLLMDNDFVFYGIGSKFSFRNHSVNKEFTESTDPDLLKMLSENGYVAERVISEKLIDGNKIVYDVAGITKFYGRHSHNSEMVFDWSIYHDNGTICIFVDNKGLVNLRFSLKYNNETINIECSPHTWITKPISTRDRMYDFSIESGGRLIANLDLTDELVYKRMVESVSVVHKEEI
;
A
#
# COMPACT_ATOMS: atom_id res chain seq x y z
N MET A 1 8.78 13.06 -12.24
CA MET A 1 8.15 12.52 -13.50
C MET A 1 6.93 11.71 -13.15
N VAL A 2 5.76 12.02 -13.75
CA VAL A 2 4.51 11.27 -13.51
C VAL A 2 4.03 10.67 -14.83
N ILE A 3 4.26 9.37 -15.01
CA ILE A 3 3.83 8.65 -16.22
C ILE A 3 2.31 8.50 -16.19
N SER A 4 1.63 9.05 -17.20
CA SER A 4 0.16 9.06 -17.26
C SER A 4 -0.39 8.25 -18.43
N LYS A 5 0.40 8.00 -19.47
CA LYS A 5 -0.02 7.26 -20.65
C LYS A 5 1.03 6.22 -21.07
N ALA A 6 0.55 5.11 -21.65
CA ALA A 6 1.39 4.12 -22.31
C ALA A 6 0.99 4.00 -23.78
N ILE A 7 1.94 4.20 -24.70
CA ILE A 7 1.70 4.20 -26.14
C ILE A 7 2.07 2.83 -26.71
N PHE A 8 1.09 2.20 -27.32
CA PHE A 8 1.21 0.94 -28.05
C PHE A 8 0.82 1.13 -29.50
N ALA A 9 1.28 0.25 -30.36
CA ALA A 9 0.81 0.20 -31.73
C ALA A 9 0.70 -1.25 -32.23
N VAL A 10 -0.22 -1.45 -33.19
CA VAL A 10 -0.45 -2.71 -33.85
C VAL A 10 -0.95 -2.46 -35.27
N ASP A 11 -0.78 -3.41 -36.15
CA ASP A 11 -1.45 -3.48 -37.45
C ASP A 11 -2.50 -4.61 -37.45
N ASP A 12 -3.12 -4.85 -38.60
CA ASP A 12 -4.11 -5.93 -38.77
C ASP A 12 -3.47 -7.35 -38.81
N ASN A 13 -2.28 -7.51 -38.23
CA ASN A 13 -1.60 -8.79 -38.20
C ASN A 13 -2.25 -9.74 -37.17
N PRO A 14 -2.78 -10.90 -37.59
CA PRO A 14 -3.48 -11.83 -36.70
C PRO A 14 -2.62 -12.40 -35.57
N HIS A 15 -1.30 -12.26 -35.64
CA HIS A 15 -0.41 -12.70 -34.55
C HIS A 15 -0.59 -11.87 -33.27
N TYR A 16 -1.05 -10.61 -33.39
CA TYR A 16 -1.24 -9.68 -32.29
C TYR A 16 -2.72 -9.44 -31.95
N GLU A 17 -3.63 -10.01 -32.77
CA GLU A 17 -5.05 -9.95 -32.48
C GLU A 17 -5.34 -10.54 -31.09
N GLY A 18 -6.12 -9.82 -30.29
CA GLY A 18 -6.48 -10.23 -28.93
C GLY A 18 -5.51 -9.78 -27.82
N LEU A 19 -4.31 -9.27 -28.13
CA LEU A 19 -3.39 -8.78 -27.10
C LEU A 19 -3.83 -7.46 -26.45
N TRP A 20 -4.46 -6.59 -27.24
CA TRP A 20 -4.86 -5.26 -26.73
C TRP A 20 -5.76 -5.31 -25.49
N PRO A 21 -6.87 -6.09 -25.44
CA PRO A 21 -7.70 -6.16 -24.24
C PRO A 21 -6.94 -6.63 -22.99
N ILE A 22 -5.93 -7.49 -23.19
CA ILE A 22 -5.11 -8.01 -22.07
C ILE A 22 -4.15 -6.94 -21.56
N VAL A 23 -3.38 -6.35 -22.47
CA VAL A 23 -2.33 -5.39 -22.12
C VAL A 23 -2.93 -4.09 -21.60
N SER A 24 -4.04 -3.61 -22.20
CA SER A 24 -4.72 -2.41 -21.76
C SER A 24 -5.29 -2.55 -20.35
N GLU A 25 -5.95 -3.67 -20.05
CA GLU A 25 -6.50 -3.93 -18.72
C GLU A 25 -5.41 -3.95 -17.63
N ILE A 26 -4.30 -4.64 -17.90
CA ILE A 26 -3.19 -4.73 -16.95
C ILE A 26 -2.52 -3.37 -16.76
N CYS A 27 -2.23 -2.66 -17.84
CA CYS A 27 -1.64 -1.33 -17.78
C CYS A 27 -2.51 -0.37 -16.96
N PHE A 28 -3.83 -0.38 -17.20
CA PHE A 28 -4.77 0.46 -16.47
C PHE A 28 -4.89 0.06 -15.00
N LYS A 29 -5.14 -1.22 -14.71
CA LYS A 29 -5.44 -1.70 -13.35
C LYS A 29 -4.20 -1.81 -12.45
N LYS A 30 -3.06 -2.24 -12.98
CA LYS A 30 -1.84 -2.48 -12.16
C LYS A 30 -0.91 -1.26 -12.12
N LEU A 31 -0.78 -0.53 -13.21
CA LEU A 31 0.12 0.63 -13.25
C LEU A 31 -0.60 1.96 -12.99
N GLY A 32 -1.92 2.01 -13.18
CA GLY A 32 -2.69 3.25 -13.10
C GLY A 32 -2.37 4.22 -14.25
N ILE A 33 -1.95 3.69 -15.38
CA ILE A 33 -1.58 4.44 -16.60
C ILE A 33 -2.66 4.21 -17.65
N VAL A 34 -3.09 5.27 -18.34
CA VAL A 34 -4.04 5.14 -19.44
C VAL A 34 -3.33 4.60 -20.69
N PRO A 35 -3.60 3.38 -21.14
CA PRO A 35 -3.02 2.84 -22.37
C PRO A 35 -3.66 3.51 -23.61
N VAL A 36 -2.85 3.71 -24.63
CA VAL A 36 -3.26 4.32 -25.91
C VAL A 36 -2.76 3.43 -27.05
N LEU A 37 -3.68 2.94 -27.84
CA LEU A 37 -3.39 2.13 -29.03
C LEU A 37 -3.46 2.97 -30.30
N PHE A 38 -2.39 2.91 -31.11
CA PHE A 38 -2.41 3.35 -32.50
C PHE A 38 -2.53 2.12 -33.39
N HIS A 39 -3.68 1.98 -34.06
CA HIS A 39 -3.99 0.84 -34.91
C HIS A 39 -3.82 1.21 -36.38
N ILE A 40 -2.79 0.64 -37.03
CA ILE A 40 -2.55 0.80 -38.46
C ILE A 40 -3.50 -0.11 -39.23
N THR A 41 -4.46 0.47 -39.94
CA THR A 41 -5.51 -0.25 -40.65
C THR A 41 -5.94 0.49 -41.94
N GLU A 42 -6.99 0.02 -42.63
CA GLU A 42 -7.50 0.68 -43.85
C GLU A 42 -8.25 1.99 -43.56
N GLU A 43 -8.67 2.21 -42.30
CA GLU A 43 -9.48 3.34 -41.89
C GLU A 43 -8.67 4.32 -41.05
N ASP A 44 -9.11 5.58 -41.02
CA ASP A 44 -8.67 6.57 -40.06
C ASP A 44 -9.79 6.90 -39.09
N SER A 45 -9.47 7.30 -37.86
CA SER A 45 -10.47 7.73 -36.89
C SER A 45 -9.91 8.78 -35.93
N ASP A 46 -10.79 9.54 -35.31
CA ASP A 46 -10.46 10.25 -34.08
C ASP A 46 -10.22 9.27 -32.93
N PHE A 47 -9.69 9.76 -31.81
CA PHE A 47 -9.60 8.97 -30.60
C PHE A 47 -10.99 8.57 -30.10
N TYR A 48 -11.13 7.31 -29.75
CA TYR A 48 -12.30 6.81 -29.04
C TYR A 48 -11.88 6.02 -27.81
N THR A 49 -12.77 5.99 -26.83
CA THR A 49 -12.53 5.25 -25.58
C THR A 49 -12.89 3.78 -25.79
N ASP A 50 -11.98 2.91 -25.45
CA ASP A 50 -12.22 1.49 -25.25
C ASP A 50 -12.36 1.19 -23.75
N GLU A 51 -12.56 -0.06 -23.36
CA GLU A 51 -12.86 -0.43 -21.97
C GLU A 51 -11.81 0.09 -20.95
N TYR A 52 -10.53 0.03 -21.30
CA TYR A 52 -9.42 0.42 -20.39
C TYR A 52 -8.53 1.54 -20.95
N GLY A 53 -8.76 2.00 -22.18
CA GLY A 53 -7.83 2.95 -22.78
C GLY A 53 -8.42 3.76 -23.93
N LEU A 54 -7.54 4.32 -24.73
CA LEU A 54 -7.86 5.08 -25.90
C LEU A 54 -7.36 4.35 -27.15
N VAL A 55 -8.11 4.40 -28.22
CA VAL A 55 -7.72 3.84 -29.51
C VAL A 55 -7.82 4.92 -30.59
N LYS A 56 -6.79 4.97 -31.45
CA LYS A 56 -6.81 5.79 -32.67
C LYS A 56 -6.42 4.90 -33.84
N LYS A 57 -7.29 4.82 -34.83
CA LYS A 57 -6.97 4.19 -36.13
C LYS A 57 -6.18 5.16 -36.99
N ILE A 58 -5.18 4.66 -37.65
CA ILE A 58 -4.36 5.42 -38.62
C ILE A 58 -4.38 4.64 -39.93
N LYS A 59 -4.77 5.37 -40.98
CA LYS A 59 -4.82 4.78 -42.32
C LYS A 59 -3.41 4.38 -42.77
N LYS A 60 -3.26 3.09 -43.12
CA LYS A 60 -1.98 2.57 -43.60
C LYS A 60 -1.52 3.23 -44.91
N LEU A 61 -0.23 3.42 -45.03
CA LEU A 61 0.42 3.80 -46.27
C LEU A 61 0.59 2.54 -47.13
N SER A 62 0.15 2.60 -48.39
CA SER A 62 0.08 1.42 -49.27
C SER A 62 1.42 0.91 -49.75
N ASP A 63 2.44 1.75 -49.74
CA ASP A 63 3.80 1.46 -50.23
C ASP A 63 4.79 1.07 -49.12
N ILE A 64 4.33 1.03 -47.88
CA ILE A 64 5.17 0.65 -46.73
C ILE A 64 4.49 -0.51 -45.98
N ASP A 65 5.27 -1.49 -45.57
CA ASP A 65 4.81 -2.62 -44.76
C ASP A 65 4.12 -2.16 -43.47
N SER A 66 2.91 -2.69 -43.17
CA SER A 66 2.11 -2.26 -42.02
C SER A 66 2.77 -2.56 -40.68
N GLY A 67 3.51 -3.65 -40.59
CA GLY A 67 4.28 -4.00 -39.39
C GLY A 67 5.37 -2.97 -39.11
N ARG A 68 6.06 -2.47 -40.15
CA ARG A 68 7.02 -1.36 -39.98
C ARG A 68 6.34 -0.05 -39.59
N GLN A 69 5.17 0.21 -40.14
CA GLN A 69 4.38 1.37 -39.76
C GLN A 69 4.04 1.30 -38.27
N SER A 70 3.58 0.15 -37.78
CA SER A 70 3.23 -0.04 -36.37
C SER A 70 4.43 0.06 -35.42
N GLN A 71 5.62 -0.37 -35.86
CA GLN A 71 6.85 -0.17 -35.08
C GLN A 71 7.24 1.31 -34.95
N ILE A 72 7.20 2.03 -36.06
CA ILE A 72 7.69 3.42 -36.12
C ILE A 72 6.70 4.42 -35.50
N ILE A 73 5.38 4.17 -35.66
CA ILE A 73 4.36 5.12 -35.22
C ILE A 73 4.40 5.40 -33.71
N ARG A 74 4.84 4.47 -32.89
CA ARG A 74 4.93 4.67 -31.43
C ARG A 74 5.78 5.89 -31.06
N MET A 75 6.87 6.14 -31.77
CA MET A 75 7.68 7.34 -31.58
C MET A 75 6.93 8.60 -32.01
N TRP A 76 6.38 8.61 -33.21
CA TRP A 76 5.65 9.74 -33.76
C TRP A 76 4.39 10.08 -32.99
N ALA A 77 3.69 9.09 -32.47
CA ALA A 77 2.42 9.23 -31.75
C ALA A 77 2.53 10.05 -30.45
N THR A 78 3.73 10.19 -29.90
CA THR A 78 3.99 11.00 -28.70
C THR A 78 3.59 12.45 -28.89
N LYS A 79 3.58 12.98 -30.14
CA LYS A 79 3.17 14.35 -30.47
C LYS A 79 1.72 14.68 -30.08
N TYR A 80 0.84 13.67 -29.97
CA TYR A 80 -0.53 13.88 -29.52
C TYR A 80 -0.65 14.21 -28.01
N PHE A 81 0.44 14.06 -27.28
CA PHE A 81 0.49 14.24 -25.82
C PHE A 81 1.68 15.12 -25.41
N PRO A 82 1.78 16.36 -25.92
CA PRO A 82 2.98 17.18 -25.80
C PRO A 82 3.41 17.44 -24.35
N ASP A 83 2.45 17.66 -23.45
CA ASP A 83 2.68 18.01 -22.05
C ASP A 83 2.47 16.82 -21.09
N VAL A 84 2.31 15.60 -21.60
CA VAL A 84 2.02 14.40 -20.82
C VAL A 84 3.20 13.44 -20.92
N VAL A 85 3.64 12.92 -19.79
CA VAL A 85 4.66 11.87 -19.79
C VAL A 85 4.04 10.57 -20.28
N CYS A 86 4.58 10.08 -21.39
CA CYS A 86 4.19 8.84 -22.03
C CYS A 86 5.32 7.82 -21.92
N ILE A 87 4.98 6.55 -21.70
CA ILE A 87 5.90 5.42 -21.90
C ILE A 87 5.56 4.72 -23.22
N ILE A 88 6.55 4.49 -24.07
CA ILE A 88 6.41 3.75 -25.33
C ILE A 88 6.62 2.26 -25.04
N SER A 89 5.77 1.39 -25.59
CA SER A 89 5.90 -0.07 -25.44
C SER A 89 5.45 -0.84 -26.68
N ASP A 90 5.89 -2.09 -26.80
CA ASP A 90 5.38 -3.04 -27.77
C ASP A 90 4.06 -3.64 -27.29
N ILE A 91 3.18 -3.99 -28.21
CA ILE A 91 1.87 -4.57 -27.87
C ILE A 91 1.97 -5.95 -27.21
N ASP A 92 3.06 -6.68 -27.45
CA ASP A 92 3.34 -7.97 -26.84
C ASP A 92 4.25 -7.88 -25.60
N MET A 93 4.49 -6.66 -25.12
CA MET A 93 5.27 -6.37 -23.91
C MET A 93 4.34 -5.89 -22.79
N MET A 94 3.94 -6.83 -21.94
CA MET A 94 2.98 -6.59 -20.88
C MET A 94 3.67 -6.13 -19.59
N MET A 95 3.58 -4.84 -19.30
CA MET A 95 4.08 -4.22 -18.06
C MET A 95 3.09 -4.43 -16.92
N PHE A 96 3.54 -4.87 -15.74
CA PHE A 96 2.63 -5.07 -14.60
C PHE A 96 3.21 -4.72 -13.22
N ASN A 97 4.47 -4.34 -13.13
CA ASN A 97 5.05 -3.90 -11.85
C ASN A 97 5.09 -2.37 -11.79
N ARG A 98 4.21 -1.79 -10.96
CA ARG A 98 4.10 -0.34 -10.81
C ARG A 98 5.36 0.29 -10.22
N GLU A 99 5.97 -0.36 -9.20
CA GLU A 99 7.18 0.15 -8.56
C GLU A 99 8.30 0.33 -9.58
N TYR A 100 8.46 -0.66 -10.49
CA TYR A 100 9.50 -0.62 -11.51
C TYR A 100 9.20 0.41 -12.62
N PHE A 101 7.97 0.51 -13.12
CA PHE A 101 7.68 1.36 -14.28
C PHE A 101 7.24 2.78 -13.90
N VAL A 102 6.65 2.98 -12.72
CA VAL A 102 6.04 4.25 -12.35
C VAL A 102 6.72 4.89 -11.15
N ASP A 103 6.84 4.13 -10.05
CA ASP A 103 7.20 4.75 -8.78
C ASP A 103 8.68 5.10 -8.68
N GLN A 104 9.57 4.31 -9.26
CA GLN A 104 11.02 4.60 -9.24
C GLN A 104 11.43 5.87 -10.01
N VAL A 105 10.56 6.38 -10.90
CA VAL A 105 10.88 7.56 -11.71
C VAL A 105 10.23 8.85 -11.21
N LYS A 106 9.48 8.79 -10.11
CA LYS A 106 8.75 9.95 -9.56
C LYS A 106 9.63 11.18 -9.29
N ASP A 107 10.86 10.96 -8.88
CA ASP A 107 11.80 12.02 -8.49
C ASP A 107 12.54 12.64 -9.68
N TYR A 108 12.38 12.14 -10.91
CA TYR A 108 12.97 12.72 -12.11
C TYR A 108 12.11 13.86 -12.67
N SER A 109 12.73 14.75 -13.44
CA SER A 109 12.02 15.84 -14.10
C SER A 109 11.14 15.31 -15.24
N ASP A 110 10.02 15.98 -15.52
CA ASP A 110 9.19 15.70 -16.69
C ASP A 110 9.89 16.05 -18.02
N ASP A 111 10.95 16.86 -17.96
CA ASP A 111 11.80 17.20 -19.12
C ASP A 111 12.89 16.16 -19.41
N ASP A 112 13.09 15.17 -18.53
CA ASP A 112 14.05 14.10 -18.73
C ASP A 112 13.51 13.04 -19.72
N LEU A 113 14.44 12.32 -20.37
CA LEU A 113 14.16 11.06 -21.05
C LEU A 113 14.63 9.90 -20.16
N VAL A 114 13.73 8.97 -19.81
CA VAL A 114 14.07 7.75 -19.09
C VAL A 114 14.08 6.57 -20.06
N ILE A 115 15.22 5.90 -20.16
CA ILE A 115 15.41 4.66 -20.92
C ILE A 115 15.47 3.49 -19.94
N TYR A 116 14.43 2.68 -19.91
CA TYR A 116 14.45 1.43 -19.13
C TYR A 116 15.23 0.35 -19.90
N CYS A 117 15.83 -0.58 -19.21
CA CYS A 117 16.62 -1.65 -19.83
C CYS A 117 17.73 -1.14 -20.78
N SER A 118 18.39 -0.06 -20.38
CA SER A 118 19.46 0.57 -21.19
C SER A 118 20.65 -0.37 -21.48
N ASP A 119 20.76 -1.46 -20.76
CA ASP A 119 21.76 -2.53 -20.89
C ASP A 119 21.24 -3.75 -21.65
N ALA A 120 20.08 -3.69 -22.32
CA ALA A 120 19.48 -4.81 -23.03
C ALA A 120 20.37 -5.34 -24.18
N TYR A 121 21.07 -4.44 -24.84
CA TYR A 121 22.04 -4.74 -25.90
C TYR A 121 23.45 -4.44 -25.41
N ASP A 122 23.95 -5.20 -24.44
CA ASP A 122 25.30 -5.00 -23.89
C ASP A 122 26.35 -5.13 -25.01
N SER A 123 27.27 -4.14 -25.06
CA SER A 123 28.37 -4.02 -26.02
C SER A 123 29.31 -5.24 -26.08
N ASN A 124 29.30 -6.08 -25.04
CA ASN A 124 30.09 -7.31 -24.97
C ASN A 124 29.48 -8.48 -25.75
N ARG A 125 28.35 -8.31 -26.43
CA ARG A 125 27.76 -9.36 -27.24
C ARG A 125 28.26 -9.28 -28.68
N PRO A 126 28.79 -10.38 -29.23
CA PRO A 126 29.21 -10.45 -30.62
C PRO A 126 28.09 -10.09 -31.60
N GLU A 127 26.84 -10.35 -31.22
CA GLU A 127 25.65 -10.11 -32.05
C GLU A 127 25.23 -8.62 -32.05
N CYS A 128 25.73 -7.82 -31.12
CA CYS A 128 25.46 -6.38 -30.99
C CYS A 128 26.65 -5.49 -31.41
N THR A 129 27.76 -6.06 -31.85
CA THR A 129 28.97 -5.36 -32.33
C THR A 129 28.79 -4.81 -33.75
N GLY A 130 27.59 -4.38 -34.11
CA GLY A 130 27.37 -3.50 -35.24
C GLY A 130 27.79 -2.06 -34.91
N ILE A 131 27.76 -1.18 -35.89
CA ILE A 131 28.22 0.20 -35.94
C ILE A 131 27.85 1.09 -34.72
N TYR A 132 27.02 0.63 -33.82
CA TYR A 132 26.53 1.35 -32.63
C TYR A 132 26.77 0.54 -31.35
N SER A 133 27.64 1.06 -30.51
CA SER A 133 27.95 0.48 -29.21
C SER A 133 26.78 0.63 -28.20
N ASP A 134 25.92 1.61 -28.37
CA ASP A 134 24.82 1.96 -27.48
C ASP A 134 23.49 1.86 -28.23
N ARG A 135 22.99 0.66 -28.42
CA ARG A 135 21.65 0.40 -28.93
C ARG A 135 20.66 0.27 -27.77
N TYR A 136 19.56 1.02 -27.86
CA TYR A 136 18.47 0.96 -26.90
C TYR A 136 17.27 0.24 -27.47
N VAL A 137 16.61 -0.59 -26.66
CA VAL A 137 15.29 -1.11 -27.02
C VAL A 137 14.30 0.04 -27.07
N LEU A 138 13.41 0.04 -28.05
CA LEU A 138 12.39 1.05 -28.15
C LEU A 138 11.30 0.86 -27.09
N ALA A 139 11.05 -0.35 -26.64
CA ALA A 139 10.15 -0.61 -25.55
C ALA A 139 10.65 0.02 -24.23
N TYR A 140 9.70 0.63 -23.48
CA TYR A 140 9.95 1.20 -22.17
C TYR A 140 10.86 2.43 -22.16
N ASN A 141 10.56 3.39 -23.03
CA ASN A 141 11.17 4.71 -22.95
C ASN A 141 10.09 5.73 -22.55
N ALA A 142 10.37 6.55 -21.53
CA ALA A 142 9.41 7.48 -20.98
C ALA A 142 9.90 8.93 -21.02
N ALA A 143 9.06 9.81 -21.54
CA ALA A 143 9.26 11.25 -21.57
C ALA A 143 7.95 11.97 -21.90
N THR A 144 7.91 13.31 -21.79
CA THR A 144 6.82 14.10 -22.39
C THR A 144 6.89 14.05 -23.91
N GLY A 145 5.72 14.23 -24.59
CA GLY A 145 5.71 14.35 -26.05
C GLY A 145 6.63 15.46 -26.57
N LYS A 146 6.77 16.57 -25.85
CA LYS A 146 7.72 17.65 -26.17
C LYS A 146 9.19 17.20 -26.09
N THR A 147 9.50 16.39 -25.08
CA THR A 147 10.86 15.85 -24.94
C THR A 147 11.18 14.85 -26.06
N PHE A 148 10.23 13.98 -26.40
CA PHE A 148 10.35 13.12 -27.57
C PHE A 148 10.51 13.92 -28.87
N ASP A 149 9.76 15.02 -29.04
CA ASP A 149 9.86 15.88 -30.23
C ASP A 149 11.25 16.52 -30.37
N LYS A 150 11.81 17.03 -29.27
CA LYS A 150 13.21 17.58 -29.28
C LYS A 150 14.23 16.55 -29.76
N ILE A 151 14.04 15.28 -29.47
CA ILE A 151 14.97 14.21 -29.83
C ILE A 151 14.66 13.64 -31.21
N LEU A 152 13.38 13.44 -31.56
CA LEU A 152 12.95 12.65 -32.70
C LEU A 152 12.33 13.45 -33.84
N ASP A 153 12.09 14.78 -33.66
CA ASP A 153 11.39 15.67 -34.61
C ASP A 153 10.03 15.09 -35.04
N THR A 154 9.20 14.79 -34.07
CA THR A 154 7.89 14.12 -34.31
C THR A 154 6.83 15.07 -34.84
N ASN A 155 7.05 16.39 -34.83
CA ASN A 155 6.09 17.42 -35.22
C ASN A 155 5.97 17.58 -36.72
N CYS A 156 5.64 16.51 -37.43
CA CYS A 156 5.39 16.44 -38.86
C CYS A 156 4.30 15.43 -39.17
N GLU A 157 3.90 15.29 -40.45
CA GLU A 157 2.94 14.25 -40.86
C GLU A 157 3.56 12.85 -40.75
N PHE A 158 2.71 11.81 -40.52
CA PHE A 158 3.22 10.45 -40.31
C PHE A 158 3.96 9.91 -41.53
N ASP A 159 3.47 10.18 -42.74
CA ASP A 159 4.14 9.78 -43.97
C ASP A 159 5.55 10.38 -44.09
N GLU A 160 5.70 11.66 -43.75
CA GLU A 160 7.02 12.32 -43.73
C GLU A 160 7.94 11.68 -42.66
N TYR A 161 7.40 11.47 -41.47
CA TYR A 161 8.16 10.89 -40.35
C TYR A 161 8.70 9.49 -40.68
N ILE A 162 7.81 8.59 -41.13
CA ILE A 162 8.21 7.21 -41.42
C ILE A 162 9.22 7.11 -42.55
N ARG A 163 9.09 7.94 -43.63
CA ARG A 163 10.05 7.98 -44.72
C ARG A 163 11.41 8.44 -44.24
N ARG A 164 11.46 9.40 -43.34
CA ARG A 164 12.71 9.87 -42.71
C ARG A 164 13.37 8.75 -41.90
N VAL A 165 12.61 8.00 -41.08
CA VAL A 165 13.14 6.87 -40.32
C VAL A 165 13.65 5.78 -41.25
N LEU A 166 12.93 5.47 -42.33
CA LEU A 166 13.30 4.42 -43.29
C LEU A 166 14.46 4.83 -44.20
N SER A 167 14.65 6.13 -44.42
CA SER A 167 15.81 6.62 -45.18
C SER A 167 17.13 6.60 -44.41
N PHE A 168 17.05 6.42 -43.11
CA PHE A 168 18.19 6.18 -42.25
C PHE A 168 18.71 4.78 -42.58
N GLU A 169 19.88 4.68 -43.20
CA GLU A 169 20.44 3.53 -43.93
C GLU A 169 20.61 2.24 -43.09
N PHE A 170 19.52 1.67 -42.62
CA PHE A 170 19.53 0.36 -41.97
C PHE A 170 18.53 -0.59 -42.66
N PRO A 171 19.02 -1.58 -43.36
CA PRO A 171 18.16 -2.51 -44.13
C PRO A 171 17.43 -3.55 -43.29
N TYR A 172 17.51 -3.50 -41.96
CA TYR A 172 17.05 -4.56 -41.06
C TYR A 172 15.73 -4.24 -40.34
N PHE A 173 15.12 -5.26 -39.79
CA PHE A 173 13.87 -5.24 -39.03
C PHE A 173 13.84 -4.23 -37.88
N ASP A 174 14.99 -3.86 -37.34
CA ASP A 174 15.18 -3.01 -36.15
C ASP A 174 15.48 -1.55 -36.49
N SER A 175 15.04 -1.06 -37.64
CA SER A 175 15.31 0.33 -38.08
C SER A 175 14.76 1.39 -37.12
N ASP A 176 13.67 1.11 -36.41
CA ASP A 176 13.08 1.98 -35.39
C ASP A 176 14.02 2.14 -34.17
N GLU A 177 14.54 1.06 -33.62
CA GLU A 177 15.47 1.09 -32.48
C GLU A 177 16.82 1.75 -32.84
N MET A 178 17.30 1.50 -34.06
CA MET A 178 18.56 2.07 -34.53
C MET A 178 18.42 3.57 -34.75
N TYR A 179 17.31 4.02 -35.37
CA TYR A 179 17.03 5.44 -35.54
C TYR A 179 16.87 6.13 -34.19
N TYR A 180 16.11 5.53 -33.27
CA TYR A 180 15.91 6.01 -31.92
C TYR A 180 17.25 6.21 -31.19
N SER A 181 18.08 5.18 -31.17
CA SER A 181 19.39 5.20 -30.49
C SER A 181 20.32 6.27 -31.09
N HIS A 182 20.32 6.39 -32.41
CA HIS A 182 21.08 7.44 -33.09
C HIS A 182 20.62 8.84 -32.67
N CYS A 183 19.30 9.08 -32.63
CA CYS A 183 18.77 10.38 -32.24
C CYS A 183 19.10 10.71 -30.78
N VAL A 184 19.04 9.72 -29.89
CA VAL A 184 19.38 9.90 -28.47
C VAL A 184 20.85 10.22 -28.25
N ASP A 185 21.77 9.53 -28.94
CA ASP A 185 23.19 9.65 -28.64
C ASP A 185 23.91 10.72 -29.51
N ASN A 186 23.41 10.99 -30.71
CA ASN A 186 24.15 11.83 -31.69
C ASN A 186 23.48 13.17 -32.01
N LYS A 187 22.28 13.43 -31.48
CA LYS A 187 21.56 14.67 -31.71
C LYS A 187 21.85 15.67 -30.59
N ASP A 188 22.15 16.90 -30.93
CA ASP A 188 22.29 17.99 -29.95
C ASP A 188 20.90 18.46 -29.49
N HIS A 189 20.30 17.75 -28.51
CA HIS A 189 18.94 18.02 -28.07
C HIS A 189 18.84 18.61 -26.65
N ALA A 190 19.93 18.83 -25.95
CA ALA A 190 19.96 19.38 -24.59
C ALA A 190 18.98 18.68 -23.57
N VAL A 191 18.59 17.43 -23.83
CA VAL A 191 17.73 16.62 -22.96
C VAL A 191 18.61 15.77 -22.05
N ASN A 192 18.29 15.76 -20.74
CA ASN A 192 18.96 14.86 -19.81
C ASN A 192 18.42 13.43 -19.99
N VAL A 193 19.31 12.47 -20.20
CA VAL A 193 18.98 11.07 -20.46
C VAL A 193 19.30 10.21 -19.25
N ILE A 194 18.26 9.66 -18.61
CA ILE A 194 18.37 8.76 -17.46
C ILE A 194 18.38 7.31 -17.97
N LYS A 195 19.47 6.60 -17.75
CA LYS A 195 19.66 5.22 -18.20
C LYS A 195 19.46 4.25 -17.02
N LEU A 196 18.32 3.54 -16.98
CA LEU A 196 18.02 2.52 -15.98
C LEU A 196 18.41 1.13 -16.50
N LYS A 197 19.17 0.41 -15.69
CA LYS A 197 19.60 -0.97 -16.00
C LYS A 197 18.64 -1.97 -15.39
N ARG A 198 18.44 -3.09 -16.09
CA ARG A 198 17.66 -4.23 -15.57
C ARG A 198 18.49 -5.51 -15.39
N GLY A 199 19.73 -5.51 -15.79
CA GLY A 199 20.59 -6.67 -15.87
C GLY A 199 20.63 -7.29 -17.27
N PHE A 200 21.49 -8.27 -17.48
CA PHE A 200 21.76 -8.84 -18.77
C PHE A 200 20.53 -9.32 -19.52
N TYR A 201 20.33 -8.81 -20.71
CA TYR A 201 19.43 -9.36 -21.71
C TYR A 201 20.16 -10.51 -22.42
N THR A 202 19.85 -11.76 -22.09
CA THR A 202 20.33 -12.89 -22.89
C THR A 202 19.29 -13.26 -23.94
N LYS A 203 19.71 -13.86 -25.06
CA LYS A 203 18.82 -14.31 -26.12
C LYS A 203 17.64 -15.16 -25.62
N PHE A 204 17.77 -15.75 -24.46
CA PHE A 204 16.81 -16.69 -23.87
C PHE A 204 16.24 -16.27 -22.51
N GLN A 205 16.85 -15.33 -21.79
CA GLN A 205 16.38 -14.91 -20.46
C GLN A 205 16.73 -13.45 -20.19
N CYS A 206 15.73 -12.66 -19.85
CA CYS A 206 15.88 -11.35 -19.28
C CYS A 206 15.56 -11.45 -17.79
N PRO A 207 16.47 -11.12 -16.88
CA PRO A 207 16.17 -11.09 -15.47
C PRO A 207 14.91 -10.25 -15.19
N ARG A 208 14.05 -10.73 -14.29
CA ARG A 208 12.81 -10.08 -13.93
C ARG A 208 11.77 -9.95 -15.05
N ARG A 209 11.90 -10.72 -16.12
CA ARG A 209 10.91 -10.83 -17.22
C ARG A 209 10.45 -12.27 -17.37
N ILE A 210 9.15 -12.46 -17.57
CA ILE A 210 8.60 -13.71 -18.08
C ILE A 210 8.76 -13.67 -19.60
N ASP A 211 9.67 -14.47 -20.14
CA ASP A 211 9.90 -14.49 -21.58
C ASP A 211 9.09 -15.61 -22.24
N ARG A 212 8.12 -15.21 -23.06
CA ARG A 212 7.21 -16.05 -23.85
C ARG A 212 6.63 -17.21 -23.03
N VAL A 213 5.47 -16.95 -22.46
CA VAL A 213 4.71 -17.95 -21.69
C VAL A 213 4.68 -19.28 -22.45
N ALA A 214 5.42 -20.24 -21.94
CA ALA A 214 5.43 -21.61 -22.47
C ALA A 214 4.67 -22.52 -21.49
N ASP A 215 4.27 -23.69 -21.97
CA ASP A 215 3.55 -24.68 -21.17
C ASP A 215 4.19 -24.95 -19.82
N SER A 216 3.39 -25.06 -18.78
CA SER A 216 3.79 -25.45 -17.41
C SER A 216 4.52 -24.40 -16.55
N VAL A 217 4.60 -23.16 -16.94
CA VAL A 217 5.45 -22.15 -16.28
C VAL A 217 4.98 -21.79 -14.86
N PHE A 218 3.72 -22.00 -14.53
CA PHE A 218 3.17 -21.47 -13.28
C PHE A 218 3.06 -22.54 -12.18
N ASN A 219 4.22 -22.94 -11.66
CA ASN A 219 4.28 -23.65 -10.38
C ASN A 219 4.22 -22.64 -9.20
N LYS A 220 4.13 -23.17 -7.97
CA LYS A 220 4.12 -22.33 -6.74
C LYS A 220 5.28 -21.33 -6.67
N TYR A 221 6.43 -21.65 -7.21
CA TYR A 221 7.60 -20.79 -7.20
C TYR A 221 7.41 -19.59 -8.15
N GLU A 222 6.94 -19.85 -9.37
CA GLU A 222 6.65 -18.79 -10.35
C GLU A 222 5.51 -17.88 -9.88
N ASP A 223 4.45 -18.43 -9.29
CA ASP A 223 3.37 -17.64 -8.69
C ASP A 223 3.91 -16.69 -7.62
N ARG A 224 4.84 -17.16 -6.80
CA ARG A 224 5.51 -16.34 -5.80
C ARG A 224 6.37 -15.25 -6.43
N LEU A 225 7.10 -15.52 -7.50
CA LEU A 225 7.91 -14.52 -8.20
C LEU A 225 7.06 -13.43 -8.87
N ILE A 226 5.85 -13.77 -9.32
CA ILE A 226 4.87 -12.79 -9.81
C ILE A 226 4.35 -11.95 -8.66
N SER A 227 3.87 -12.59 -7.59
CA SER A 227 3.26 -11.92 -6.45
C SER A 227 4.23 -11.04 -5.65
N THR A 228 5.51 -11.43 -5.57
CA THR A 228 6.55 -10.63 -4.91
C THR A 228 7.18 -9.57 -5.79
N GLY A 229 6.72 -9.41 -7.05
CA GLY A 229 7.24 -8.41 -7.99
C GLY A 229 8.67 -8.65 -8.45
N TYR A 230 9.17 -9.86 -8.31
CA TYR A 230 10.44 -10.21 -8.94
C TYR A 230 10.33 -10.04 -10.46
N TYR A 231 9.24 -10.54 -11.07
CA TYR A 231 8.93 -10.23 -12.46
C TYR A 231 8.27 -8.86 -12.57
N VAL A 232 8.71 -8.07 -13.54
CA VAL A 232 8.20 -6.71 -13.77
C VAL A 232 7.37 -6.61 -15.04
N ASP A 233 7.64 -7.49 -16.01
CA ASP A 233 6.96 -7.55 -17.30
C ASP A 233 6.93 -8.99 -17.86
N CYS A 234 6.13 -9.17 -18.89
CA CYS A 234 6.12 -10.38 -19.70
C CYS A 234 6.23 -10.03 -21.19
N HIS A 235 7.10 -10.73 -21.91
CA HIS A 235 7.06 -10.78 -23.37
C HIS A 235 6.07 -11.87 -23.78
N LEU A 236 4.90 -11.48 -24.23
CA LEU A 236 3.79 -12.39 -24.56
C LEU A 236 4.12 -13.28 -25.77
N ALA A 237 3.70 -14.53 -25.70
CA ALA A 237 3.82 -15.45 -26.82
C ALA A 237 2.86 -15.09 -27.96
N ARG A 238 3.27 -15.36 -29.19
CA ARG A 238 2.54 -15.09 -30.43
C ARG A 238 2.44 -16.34 -31.29
N PRO A 239 1.35 -16.58 -32.04
CA PRO A 239 0.12 -15.76 -32.09
C PRO A 239 -0.74 -15.93 -30.83
N TYR A 240 -1.49 -14.88 -30.47
CA TYR A 240 -2.36 -14.89 -29.29
C TYR A 240 -3.32 -16.11 -29.27
N SER A 241 -3.93 -16.40 -30.41
CA SER A 241 -4.90 -17.50 -30.54
C SER A 241 -4.37 -18.89 -30.15
N ILE A 242 -3.07 -19.09 -30.17
CA ILE A 242 -2.44 -20.35 -29.72
C ILE A 242 -2.20 -20.35 -28.22
N TYR A 243 -1.86 -19.19 -27.64
CA TYR A 243 -1.43 -19.05 -26.24
C TYR A 243 -2.47 -18.34 -25.38
N GLU A 244 -3.71 -18.25 -25.84
CA GLU A 244 -4.80 -17.54 -25.17
C GLU A 244 -5.00 -18.01 -23.73
N ASN A 245 -5.01 -19.31 -23.50
CA ASN A 245 -5.24 -19.89 -22.18
C ASN A 245 -4.12 -19.53 -21.21
N GLU A 246 -2.87 -19.63 -21.63
CA GLU A 246 -1.69 -19.33 -20.82
C GLU A 246 -1.58 -17.85 -20.53
N ILE A 247 -1.88 -16.99 -21.51
CA ILE A 247 -1.89 -15.54 -21.36
C ILE A 247 -3.02 -15.11 -20.39
N ASN A 248 -4.23 -15.67 -20.54
CA ASN A 248 -5.34 -15.38 -19.63
C ASN A 248 -5.07 -15.91 -18.22
N LEU A 249 -4.43 -17.07 -18.07
CA LEU A 249 -4.00 -17.57 -16.77
C LEU A 249 -2.98 -16.61 -16.12
N LEU A 250 -1.98 -16.17 -16.88
CA LEU A 250 -1.01 -15.18 -16.41
C LEU A 250 -1.69 -13.87 -16.02
N LYS A 251 -2.59 -13.35 -16.88
CA LYS A 251 -3.40 -12.17 -16.58
C LYS A 251 -4.14 -12.31 -15.26
N SER A 252 -4.82 -13.44 -15.05
CA SER A 252 -5.58 -13.69 -13.81
C SER A 252 -4.69 -13.67 -12.57
N LYS A 253 -3.47 -14.19 -12.68
CA LYS A 253 -2.47 -14.17 -11.60
C LYS A 253 -1.93 -12.77 -11.32
N ILE A 254 -1.67 -11.99 -12.37
CA ILE A 254 -1.21 -10.61 -12.25
C ILE A 254 -2.32 -9.72 -11.68
N LEU A 255 -3.55 -9.87 -12.15
CA LEU A 255 -4.69 -9.08 -11.69
C LEU A 255 -5.20 -9.52 -10.31
N LYS A 256 -4.80 -10.69 -9.84
CA LYS A 256 -5.09 -11.08 -8.47
C LYS A 256 -4.51 -10.03 -7.53
N THR A 257 -5.36 -9.46 -6.71
CA THR A 257 -4.94 -8.56 -5.64
C THR A 257 -4.11 -9.36 -4.63
N ASN A 258 -2.86 -9.03 -4.48
CA ASN A 258 -1.99 -9.65 -3.52
C ASN A 258 -2.13 -8.94 -2.17
N GLU A 259 -2.54 -9.70 -1.18
CA GLU A 259 -2.78 -9.20 0.17
C GLU A 259 -1.80 -9.83 1.13
N VAL A 260 -1.34 -9.05 2.11
CA VAL A 260 -0.50 -9.54 3.19
C VAL A 260 -1.00 -9.02 4.54
N TYR A 261 -0.97 -9.87 5.54
CA TYR A 261 -1.22 -9.49 6.93
C TYR A 261 0.09 -9.11 7.60
N LEU A 262 0.16 -7.88 8.09
CA LEU A 262 1.26 -7.39 8.91
C LEU A 262 0.85 -7.50 10.37
N ILE A 263 1.38 -8.50 11.04
CA ILE A 263 1.11 -8.77 12.45
C ILE A 263 2.22 -8.13 13.29
N VAL A 264 1.86 -7.13 14.10
CA VAL A 264 2.79 -6.54 15.06
C VAL A 264 2.52 -7.11 16.44
N CYS A 265 3.57 -7.52 17.15
CA CYS A 265 3.38 -8.18 18.44
C CYS A 265 4.55 -8.00 19.40
N HIS A 266 4.24 -8.16 20.68
CA HIS A 266 5.17 -8.30 21.77
C HIS A 266 4.67 -9.43 22.67
N ILE A 267 5.32 -10.59 22.62
CA ILE A 267 4.86 -11.83 23.22
C ILE A 267 5.71 -12.19 24.42
N GLU A 268 5.15 -12.07 25.61
CA GLU A 268 5.85 -12.40 26.86
C GLU A 268 5.17 -13.54 27.64
N THR A 269 3.89 -13.81 27.33
CA THR A 269 3.10 -14.79 28.08
C THR A 269 2.59 -15.92 27.18
N ALA A 270 2.35 -17.09 27.77
CA ALA A 270 1.74 -18.23 27.08
C ALA A 270 0.38 -17.89 26.50
N LYS A 271 -0.40 -17.01 27.15
CA LYS A 271 -1.69 -16.55 26.66
C LYS A 271 -1.54 -15.73 25.37
N GLN A 272 -0.62 -14.77 25.35
CA GLN A 272 -0.34 -13.97 24.14
C GLN A 272 0.14 -14.86 22.98
N LEU A 273 0.98 -15.84 23.28
CA LEU A 273 1.43 -16.82 22.30
C LEU A 273 0.26 -17.65 21.74
N SER A 274 -0.69 -18.05 22.60
CA SER A 274 -1.89 -18.78 22.17
C SER A 274 -2.77 -17.93 21.24
N LEU A 275 -2.94 -16.64 21.52
CA LEU A 275 -3.71 -15.72 20.67
C LEU A 275 -3.04 -15.53 19.31
N LEU A 276 -1.74 -15.31 19.30
CA LEU A 276 -0.97 -15.23 18.04
C LEU A 276 -1.09 -16.54 17.24
N SER A 277 -1.03 -17.69 17.92
CA SER A 277 -1.17 -19.00 17.26
C SER A 277 -2.57 -19.18 16.65
N GLU A 278 -3.63 -18.72 17.33
CA GLU A 278 -4.99 -18.77 16.81
C GLU A 278 -5.15 -17.89 15.57
N LEU A 279 -4.63 -16.66 15.60
CA LEU A 279 -4.64 -15.75 14.45
C LEU A 279 -3.91 -16.37 13.26
N VAL A 280 -2.67 -16.81 13.46
CA VAL A 280 -1.83 -17.41 12.42
C VAL A 280 -2.49 -18.67 11.85
N GLY A 281 -3.04 -19.53 12.69
CA GLY A 281 -3.79 -20.72 12.25
C GLY A 281 -4.92 -20.36 11.30
N LYS A 282 -5.73 -19.36 11.64
CA LYS A 282 -6.82 -18.89 10.78
C LYS A 282 -6.35 -18.30 9.47
N LEU A 283 -5.26 -17.52 9.48
CA LEU A 283 -4.68 -16.97 8.24
C LEU A 283 -4.20 -18.10 7.33
N MET A 284 -3.54 -19.11 7.91
CA MET A 284 -3.07 -20.28 7.15
C MET A 284 -4.24 -21.10 6.56
N ASP A 285 -5.29 -21.33 7.33
CA ASP A 285 -6.49 -22.05 6.87
C ASP A 285 -7.17 -21.35 5.69
N GLN A 286 -7.08 -20.02 5.65
CA GLN A 286 -7.58 -19.18 4.54
C GLN A 286 -6.56 -18.96 3.42
N GLY A 287 -5.37 -19.55 3.51
CA GLY A 287 -4.31 -19.38 2.52
C GLY A 287 -3.80 -17.94 2.39
N LYS A 288 -3.88 -17.16 3.47
CA LYS A 288 -3.43 -15.76 3.49
C LYS A 288 -1.94 -15.66 3.82
N ASP A 289 -1.24 -14.79 3.12
CA ASP A 289 0.15 -14.45 3.41
C ASP A 289 0.23 -13.56 4.65
N TYR A 290 1.23 -13.77 5.49
CA TYR A 290 1.45 -12.94 6.68
C TYR A 290 2.94 -12.73 6.98
N ILE A 291 3.21 -11.58 7.58
CA ILE A 291 4.53 -11.16 8.08
C ILE A 291 4.36 -10.87 9.57
N ILE A 292 5.30 -11.35 10.37
CA ILE A 292 5.31 -11.09 11.80
C ILE A 292 6.47 -10.14 12.11
N VAL A 293 6.18 -9.05 12.82
CA VAL A 293 7.18 -8.12 13.34
C VAL A 293 7.04 -8.06 14.86
N SER A 294 8.10 -8.38 15.56
CA SER A 294 8.05 -8.56 17.03
C SER A 294 9.26 -8.01 17.74
N HIS A 295 9.04 -7.46 18.94
CA HIS A 295 10.12 -7.13 19.89
C HIS A 295 10.62 -8.34 20.67
N THR A 296 9.93 -9.48 20.59
CA THR A 296 10.32 -10.73 21.26
C THR A 296 10.49 -11.85 20.25
N LEU A 297 11.26 -12.86 20.59
CA LEU A 297 11.39 -14.04 19.75
C LEU A 297 10.08 -14.82 19.73
N VAL A 298 9.64 -15.17 18.52
CA VAL A 298 8.45 -15.98 18.28
C VAL A 298 8.86 -17.40 17.91
N PRO A 299 8.20 -18.44 18.46
CA PRO A 299 8.56 -19.83 18.17
C PRO A 299 8.50 -20.17 16.68
N GLU A 300 9.42 -21.02 16.23
CA GLU A 300 9.58 -21.42 14.83
C GLU A 300 8.28 -21.97 14.20
N PHE A 301 7.50 -22.72 14.95
CA PHE A 301 6.25 -23.32 14.41
C PHE A 301 5.21 -22.27 13.98
N ILE A 302 5.27 -21.04 14.52
CA ILE A 302 4.40 -19.91 14.14
C ILE A 302 4.96 -19.21 12.90
N ILE A 303 6.27 -19.01 12.84
CA ILE A 303 6.90 -18.24 11.76
C ILE A 303 7.21 -19.08 10.53
N LYS A 304 7.20 -20.39 10.63
CA LYS A 304 7.59 -21.33 9.56
C LYS A 304 6.90 -21.10 8.21
N ASN A 305 5.64 -20.69 8.24
CA ASN A 305 4.84 -20.46 7.03
C ASN A 305 4.64 -18.98 6.72
N SER A 306 5.25 -18.08 7.50
CA SER A 306 5.20 -16.65 7.22
C SER A 306 6.01 -16.31 5.98
N VAL A 307 5.63 -15.22 5.31
CA VAL A 307 6.43 -14.62 4.22
C VAL A 307 7.70 -14.00 4.77
N GLY A 308 7.67 -13.52 6.01
CA GLY A 308 8.82 -12.95 6.71
C GLY A 308 8.60 -12.84 8.20
N PHE A 309 9.71 -12.90 8.93
CA PHE A 309 9.75 -12.61 10.35
C PHE A 309 10.83 -11.55 10.62
N ILE A 310 10.44 -10.48 11.29
CA ILE A 310 11.33 -9.39 11.67
C ILE A 310 11.39 -9.33 13.18
N TYR A 311 12.58 -9.57 13.71
CA TYR A 311 12.86 -9.39 15.12
C TYR A 311 13.54 -8.06 15.36
N ASP A 312 12.90 -7.18 16.12
CA ASP A 312 13.46 -5.91 16.56
C ASP A 312 13.56 -5.89 18.07
N SER A 313 14.77 -6.13 18.59
CA SER A 313 15.02 -6.17 20.03
C SER A 313 14.91 -4.80 20.72
N VAL A 314 14.85 -3.72 19.94
CA VAL A 314 14.72 -2.35 20.47
C VAL A 314 13.25 -2.03 20.67
N ASN A 315 12.82 -2.03 21.93
CA ASN A 315 11.49 -1.60 22.32
C ASN A 315 11.58 -0.28 23.10
N PRO A 316 11.43 0.88 22.45
CA PRO A 316 11.54 2.16 23.13
C PRO A 316 10.33 2.36 24.04
N ILE A 317 10.53 2.13 25.32
CA ILE A 317 9.53 2.35 26.37
C ILE A 317 9.89 3.65 27.09
N TYR A 318 9.00 4.61 26.98
CA TYR A 318 9.12 5.89 27.67
C TYR A 318 8.31 5.87 28.96
N LYS A 319 8.76 6.60 29.95
CA LYS A 319 7.92 6.89 31.12
C LYS A 319 7.04 8.07 30.80
N THR A 320 5.79 8.05 31.25
CA THR A 320 4.83 9.13 30.93
C THR A 320 5.31 10.53 31.37
N TRP A 321 6.14 10.61 32.41
CA TRP A 321 6.72 11.88 32.88
C TRP A 321 7.93 12.36 32.08
N GLU A 322 8.49 11.52 31.20
CA GLU A 322 9.62 11.88 30.31
C GLU A 322 9.10 12.52 29.00
N LEU A 323 7.78 12.50 28.79
CA LEU A 323 7.18 13.04 27.60
C LEU A 323 6.91 14.54 27.76
N GLU A 324 7.24 15.31 26.74
CA GLU A 324 6.84 16.72 26.67
C GLU A 324 5.31 16.83 26.62
N ASN A 325 4.68 17.52 27.57
CA ASN A 325 3.24 17.69 27.64
C ASN A 325 2.41 16.40 27.89
N PRO A 326 2.67 15.63 28.94
CA PRO A 326 1.96 14.38 29.23
C PRO A 326 0.46 14.58 29.54
N ASN A 327 -0.03 15.82 29.57
CA ASN A 327 -1.35 16.20 30.09
C ASN A 327 -2.39 16.43 28.98
N ARG A 328 -2.09 16.15 27.71
CA ARG A 328 -3.06 16.33 26.64
C ARG A 328 -3.33 15.02 25.92
N TYR A 329 -4.40 14.34 26.29
CA TYR A 329 -5.05 13.36 25.43
C TYR A 329 -6.12 14.09 24.60
N VAL A 330 -6.04 13.97 23.29
CA VAL A 330 -7.12 14.35 22.40
C VAL A 330 -7.70 13.06 21.85
N ILE A 331 -8.92 12.75 22.24
CA ILE A 331 -9.67 11.63 21.67
C ILE A 331 -10.62 12.23 20.64
N ASP A 332 -10.46 11.83 19.40
CA ASP A 332 -11.30 12.25 18.28
C ASP A 332 -12.15 11.07 17.84
N TYR A 333 -13.44 11.14 18.11
CA TYR A 333 -14.43 10.17 17.64
C TYR A 333 -15.24 10.80 16.50
N GLY A 334 -14.67 10.81 15.31
CA GLY A 334 -15.34 11.37 14.13
C GLY A 334 -15.66 12.85 14.26
N ASN A 335 -16.89 13.21 14.57
CA ASN A 335 -17.32 14.62 14.69
C ASN A 335 -17.19 15.20 16.11
N ILE A 336 -16.67 14.46 17.07
CA ILE A 336 -16.57 14.88 18.47
C ILE A 336 -15.10 14.91 18.88
N ARG A 337 -14.53 16.11 18.91
CA ARG A 337 -13.18 16.34 19.44
C ARG A 337 -13.29 16.60 20.94
N VAL A 338 -12.83 15.65 21.75
CA VAL A 338 -12.70 15.82 23.20
C VAL A 338 -11.26 16.15 23.53
N GLU A 339 -10.96 17.43 23.72
CA GLU A 339 -9.72 17.85 24.36
C GLU A 339 -9.89 17.67 25.87
N SER A 340 -9.33 16.62 26.41
CA SER A 340 -9.27 16.46 27.85
C SER A 340 -7.85 16.70 28.33
N PRO A 341 -7.67 17.54 29.34
CA PRO A 341 -6.43 17.61 30.07
C PRO A 341 -6.30 16.35 30.93
N TYR A 342 -6.06 15.20 30.30
CA TYR A 342 -5.78 13.99 31.07
C TYR A 342 -4.44 14.10 31.73
N ILE A 343 -4.50 14.12 33.00
CA ILE A 343 -3.38 13.76 33.82
C ILE A 343 -3.35 12.23 33.80
N THR A 344 -2.55 11.65 32.92
CA THR A 344 -2.20 10.23 33.00
C THR A 344 -1.29 10.07 34.23
N TYR A 345 -1.90 9.92 35.38
CA TYR A 345 -1.17 9.67 36.61
C TYR A 345 -1.01 8.17 36.80
N GLY A 346 0.16 7.71 36.61
CA GLY A 346 0.58 6.37 36.91
C GLY A 346 1.90 6.07 36.20
N ARG A 347 2.71 5.25 36.80
CA ARG A 347 3.91 4.68 36.18
C ARG A 347 3.51 3.75 35.03
N ARG A 348 2.90 4.27 33.98
CA ARG A 348 2.65 3.49 32.77
C ARG A 348 3.85 3.64 31.86
N ASP A 349 4.28 2.52 31.40
CA ASP A 349 5.23 2.43 30.32
C ASP A 349 4.50 2.84 29.03
N TYR A 350 5.00 3.89 28.39
CA TYR A 350 4.47 4.37 27.14
C TYR A 350 5.17 3.65 25.99
N TYR A 351 4.51 2.71 25.35
CA TYR A 351 5.07 1.81 24.34
C TYR A 351 4.60 2.11 22.91
N HIS A 352 3.80 3.15 22.68
CA HIS A 352 3.29 3.47 21.35
C HIS A 352 4.40 3.74 20.32
N VAL A 353 5.55 4.26 20.73
CA VAL A 353 6.73 4.38 19.85
C VAL A 353 7.18 2.99 19.40
N GLY A 354 7.20 2.01 20.30
CA GLY A 354 7.53 0.62 19.97
C GLY A 354 6.57 0.03 18.96
N VAL A 355 5.26 0.26 19.11
CA VAL A 355 4.23 -0.22 18.16
C VAL A 355 4.45 0.41 16.78
N LEU A 356 4.61 1.74 16.71
CA LEU A 356 4.87 2.42 15.44
C LEU A 356 6.20 1.98 14.81
N ARG A 357 7.21 1.70 15.61
CA ARG A 357 8.50 1.19 15.13
C ARG A 357 8.36 -0.21 14.51
N LEU A 358 7.59 -1.11 15.12
CA LEU A 358 7.30 -2.43 14.53
C LEU A 358 6.53 -2.28 13.22
N LEU A 359 5.51 -1.42 13.18
CA LEU A 359 4.78 -1.10 11.95
C LEU A 359 5.73 -0.61 10.86
N LEU A 360 6.58 0.36 11.19
CA LEU A 360 7.56 0.94 10.28
C LEU A 360 8.52 -0.10 9.71
N ASN A 361 9.08 -0.99 10.55
CA ASN A 361 9.97 -2.05 10.10
C ASN A 361 9.26 -3.05 9.18
N GLY A 362 8.01 -3.37 9.51
CA GLY A 362 7.17 -4.20 8.64
C GLY A 362 6.91 -3.56 7.28
N LEU A 363 6.57 -2.28 7.25
CA LEU A 363 6.33 -1.53 6.01
C LEU A 363 7.58 -1.41 5.14
N ARG A 364 8.74 -1.17 5.75
CA ARG A 364 10.02 -1.16 5.03
C ARG A 364 10.30 -2.51 4.35
N TYR A 365 10.00 -3.60 5.03
CA TYR A 365 10.13 -4.92 4.45
C TYR A 365 9.09 -5.17 3.36
N ILE A 366 7.82 -4.82 3.58
CA ILE A 366 6.74 -4.97 2.60
C ILE A 366 7.01 -4.17 1.32
N LYS A 367 7.65 -3.00 1.42
CA LYS A 367 8.09 -2.22 0.24
C LYS A 367 9.05 -2.98 -0.68
N THR A 368 9.77 -3.97 -0.16
CA THR A 368 10.63 -4.84 -0.99
C THR A 368 9.84 -5.98 -1.66
N LEU A 369 8.55 -6.08 -1.35
CA LEU A 369 7.63 -7.11 -1.83
C LEU A 369 6.48 -6.44 -2.60
N SER A 370 5.90 -7.13 -3.56
CA SER A 370 4.85 -6.57 -4.43
C SER A 370 3.43 -6.92 -3.96
N TYR A 371 3.14 -6.63 -2.71
CA TYR A 371 1.77 -6.68 -2.23
C TYR A 371 1.01 -5.41 -2.56
N ASP A 372 -0.23 -5.55 -3.02
CA ASP A 372 -1.11 -4.43 -3.35
C ASP A 372 -1.76 -3.86 -2.09
N ILE A 373 -2.17 -4.75 -1.18
CA ILE A 373 -2.90 -4.43 0.04
C ILE A 373 -2.17 -4.98 1.26
N VAL A 374 -2.08 -4.16 2.29
CA VAL A 374 -1.56 -4.52 3.60
C VAL A 374 -2.69 -4.45 4.62
N HIS A 375 -2.90 -5.55 5.34
CA HIS A 375 -3.77 -5.63 6.50
C HIS A 375 -2.91 -5.59 7.76
N TRP A 376 -2.80 -4.43 8.38
CA TRP A 376 -2.20 -4.37 9.71
C TRP A 376 -3.18 -4.91 10.74
N ILE A 377 -2.75 -5.82 11.58
CA ILE A 377 -3.57 -6.44 12.61
C ILE A 377 -2.75 -6.72 13.87
N GLU A 378 -3.34 -6.51 15.03
CA GLU A 378 -2.77 -6.91 16.30
C GLU A 378 -2.96 -8.42 16.54
N TYR A 379 -2.02 -9.03 17.26
CA TYR A 379 -1.98 -10.48 17.49
C TYR A 379 -3.19 -11.04 18.27
N ASP A 380 -3.96 -10.19 18.93
CA ASP A 380 -5.13 -10.50 19.74
C ASP A 380 -6.47 -10.13 19.05
N ALA A 381 -6.43 -9.80 17.78
CA ALA A 381 -7.62 -9.58 16.96
C ALA A 381 -7.78 -10.71 15.93
N LEU A 382 -9.02 -11.11 15.67
CA LEU A 382 -9.34 -12.12 14.66
C LEU A 382 -10.14 -11.47 13.52
N PRO A 383 -9.66 -11.56 12.26
CA PRO A 383 -10.36 -10.98 11.13
C PRO A 383 -11.65 -11.74 10.80
N ASP A 384 -12.62 -11.02 10.26
CA ASP A 384 -13.77 -11.56 9.56
C ASP A 384 -13.46 -11.57 8.06
N PHE A 385 -13.13 -12.72 7.52
CA PHE A 385 -12.71 -12.85 6.13
C PHE A 385 -13.82 -12.60 5.13
N ASP A 386 -15.09 -12.82 5.50
CA ASP A 386 -16.24 -12.56 4.63
C ASP A 386 -16.46 -11.05 4.49
N GLU A 387 -16.44 -10.33 5.61
CA GLU A 387 -16.51 -8.87 5.61
C GLU A 387 -15.26 -8.25 4.97
N GLU A 388 -14.09 -8.81 5.19
CA GLU A 388 -12.83 -8.32 4.64
C GLU A 388 -12.82 -8.35 3.10
N SER A 389 -13.38 -9.38 2.50
CA SER A 389 -13.53 -9.47 1.04
C SER A 389 -14.41 -8.34 0.46
N LYS A 390 -15.36 -7.83 1.25
CA LYS A 390 -16.14 -6.63 0.90
C LYS A 390 -15.32 -5.36 1.08
N ASN A 391 -14.54 -5.30 2.16
CA ASN A 391 -13.75 -4.14 2.52
C ASN A 391 -12.55 -3.93 1.59
N VAL A 392 -11.96 -4.99 1.05
CA VAL A 392 -10.95 -4.92 -0.01
C VAL A 392 -11.49 -4.17 -1.24
N LYS A 393 -12.79 -4.33 -1.55
CA LYS A 393 -13.43 -3.56 -2.63
C LYS A 393 -13.48 -2.06 -2.35
N LEU A 394 -13.63 -1.66 -1.08
CA LEU A 394 -13.59 -0.25 -0.70
C LEU A 394 -12.21 0.39 -0.99
N LEU A 395 -11.14 -0.39 -0.94
CA LEU A 395 -9.80 0.05 -1.30
C LEU A 395 -9.61 0.27 -2.81
N MET A 396 -10.59 -0.11 -3.66
CA MET A 396 -10.54 0.26 -5.08
C MET A 396 -10.70 1.78 -5.27
N ASP A 397 -11.49 2.43 -4.41
CA ASP A 397 -11.79 3.87 -4.48
C ASP A 397 -11.15 4.68 -3.34
N ASN A 398 -10.57 4.01 -2.35
CA ASN A 398 -9.99 4.60 -1.15
C ASN A 398 -8.58 4.06 -0.92
N ASP A 399 -7.78 4.81 -0.17
CA ASP A 399 -6.39 4.44 0.13
C ASP A 399 -6.25 3.68 1.46
N PHE A 400 -7.22 3.87 2.37
CA PHE A 400 -7.17 3.37 3.73
C PHE A 400 -8.57 3.02 4.26
N VAL A 401 -8.69 1.87 4.93
CA VAL A 401 -9.89 1.42 5.63
C VAL A 401 -9.56 1.16 7.10
N PHE A 402 -10.25 1.87 7.98
CA PHE A 402 -10.09 1.79 9.42
C PHE A 402 -11.23 0.96 10.03
N TYR A 403 -10.89 -0.06 10.79
CA TYR A 403 -11.87 -0.91 11.47
C TYR A 403 -12.12 -0.39 12.89
N GLY A 404 -13.37 -0.25 13.27
CA GLY A 404 -13.85 0.57 14.39
C GLY A 404 -13.26 0.32 15.79
N ILE A 405 -12.44 -0.73 15.98
CA ILE A 405 -11.79 -1.00 17.27
C ILE A 405 -10.30 -0.63 17.29
N GLY A 406 -9.77 -0.01 16.25
CA GLY A 406 -8.38 0.44 16.21
C GLY A 406 -7.32 -0.66 16.12
N SER A 407 -7.72 -1.95 16.14
CA SER A 407 -6.80 -3.08 16.16
C SER A 407 -6.53 -3.67 14.79
N LYS A 408 -7.11 -3.08 13.75
CA LYS A 408 -6.93 -3.47 12.36
C LYS A 408 -7.09 -2.30 11.42
N PHE A 409 -6.24 -2.27 10.41
CA PHE A 409 -6.31 -1.33 9.29
C PHE A 409 -6.03 -2.09 8.00
N SER A 410 -6.62 -1.63 6.92
CA SER A 410 -6.28 -2.12 5.58
C SER A 410 -5.97 -0.94 4.70
N PHE A 411 -4.91 -1.02 3.90
CA PHE A 411 -4.48 0.08 3.05
C PHE A 411 -3.73 -0.42 1.82
N ARG A 412 -3.69 0.45 0.81
CA ARG A 412 -2.88 0.21 -0.39
C ARG A 412 -1.40 0.43 -0.08
N ASN A 413 -0.55 -0.52 -0.41
CA ASN A 413 0.88 -0.43 -0.15
C ASN A 413 1.54 0.78 -0.84
N HIS A 414 1.10 1.12 -2.05
CA HIS A 414 1.65 2.26 -2.80
C HIS A 414 1.23 3.63 -2.25
N SER A 415 0.16 3.72 -1.46
CA SER A 415 -0.30 4.96 -0.83
C SER A 415 0.41 5.28 0.48
N VAL A 416 1.34 4.42 0.91
CA VAL A 416 2.10 4.64 2.15
C VAL A 416 3.06 5.81 1.99
N ASN A 417 2.93 6.78 2.89
CA ASN A 417 3.75 7.98 2.91
C ASN A 417 5.24 7.66 3.07
N LYS A 418 6.05 8.22 2.18
CA LYS A 418 7.50 8.05 2.18
C LYS A 418 8.13 8.61 3.45
N GLU A 419 7.72 9.80 3.90
CA GLU A 419 8.23 10.42 5.12
C GLU A 419 7.98 9.53 6.34
N PHE A 420 6.80 8.91 6.42
CA PHE A 420 6.50 7.96 7.50
C PHE A 420 7.47 6.77 7.47
N THR A 421 7.73 6.20 6.30
CA THR A 421 8.62 5.02 6.17
C THR A 421 10.11 5.33 6.37
N GLU A 422 10.52 6.58 6.25
CA GLU A 422 11.90 7.05 6.51
C GLU A 422 12.10 7.57 7.94
N SER A 423 11.03 7.63 8.75
CA SER A 423 11.06 8.17 10.12
C SER A 423 12.01 7.39 11.04
N THR A 424 12.63 8.12 11.94
CA THR A 424 13.43 7.59 13.06
C THR A 424 12.59 7.54 14.34
N ASP A 425 13.09 6.90 15.43
CA ASP A 425 12.38 6.89 16.70
C ASP A 425 12.07 8.31 17.25
N PRO A 426 12.99 9.30 17.18
CA PRO A 426 12.67 10.68 17.52
C PRO A 426 11.54 11.28 16.67
N ASP A 427 11.49 10.97 15.37
CA ASP A 427 10.41 11.45 14.48
C ASP A 427 9.07 10.83 14.88
N LEU A 428 9.04 9.53 15.17
CA LEU A 428 7.83 8.85 15.65
C LEU A 428 7.34 9.43 16.98
N LEU A 429 8.25 9.73 17.90
CA LEU A 429 7.90 10.37 19.17
C LEU A 429 7.33 11.78 18.96
N LYS A 430 7.91 12.54 18.03
CA LYS A 430 7.40 13.86 17.63
C LYS A 430 6.00 13.76 17.03
N MET A 431 5.78 12.85 16.08
CA MET A 431 4.46 12.60 15.48
C MET A 431 3.43 12.22 16.55
N LEU A 432 3.79 11.37 17.49
CA LEU A 432 2.93 11.00 18.61
C LEU A 432 2.58 12.22 19.49
N SER A 433 3.57 13.05 19.82
CA SER A 433 3.37 14.28 20.60
C SER A 433 2.39 15.23 19.91
N GLU A 434 2.54 15.43 18.60
CA GLU A 434 1.65 16.27 17.78
C GLU A 434 0.22 15.70 17.67
N ASN A 435 0.07 14.38 17.80
CA ASN A 435 -1.19 13.65 17.65
C ASN A 435 -1.74 13.11 18.99
N GLY A 436 -1.46 13.77 20.10
CA GLY A 436 -2.03 13.45 21.40
C GLY A 436 -1.55 12.13 21.99
N TYR A 437 -0.38 11.64 21.57
CA TYR A 437 0.24 10.39 22.02
C TYR A 437 -0.55 9.11 21.71
N VAL A 438 -1.38 9.11 20.68
CA VAL A 438 -2.18 7.95 20.24
C VAL A 438 -1.62 7.40 18.93
N ALA A 439 -1.16 6.14 18.94
CA ALA A 439 -0.54 5.51 17.77
C ALA A 439 -1.52 5.39 16.59
N GLU A 440 -2.75 5.02 16.86
CA GLU A 440 -3.82 4.88 15.86
C GLU A 440 -4.08 6.19 15.13
N ARG A 441 -3.98 7.31 15.84
CA ARG A 441 -4.12 8.63 15.24
C ARG A 441 -2.93 8.99 14.35
N VAL A 442 -1.70 8.69 14.78
CA VAL A 442 -0.52 8.85 13.92
C VAL A 442 -0.66 8.00 12.67
N ILE A 443 -1.14 6.76 12.80
CA ILE A 443 -1.39 5.88 11.67
C ILE A 443 -2.41 6.50 10.71
N SER A 444 -3.56 6.95 11.20
CA SER A 444 -4.61 7.50 10.35
C SER A 444 -4.25 8.85 9.70
N GLU A 445 -3.39 9.66 10.35
CA GLU A 445 -3.08 11.01 9.86
C GLU A 445 -1.75 11.09 9.09
N LYS A 446 -0.80 10.18 9.36
CA LYS A 446 0.57 10.28 8.83
C LYS A 446 1.00 9.11 7.95
N LEU A 447 0.29 7.97 8.03
CA LEU A 447 0.68 6.77 7.29
C LEU A 447 0.42 6.89 5.79
N ILE A 448 -0.67 7.55 5.40
CA ILE A 448 -1.17 7.55 4.03
C ILE A 448 -1.06 8.94 3.39
N ASP A 449 -0.48 8.97 2.19
CA ASP A 449 -0.55 10.12 1.28
C ASP A 449 -1.92 10.15 0.60
N GLY A 450 -2.69 11.25 0.75
CA GLY A 450 -3.88 11.49 -0.08
C GLY A 450 -5.24 11.41 0.59
N ASN A 451 -5.36 10.97 1.84
CA ASN A 451 -6.54 11.12 2.71
C ASN A 451 -7.89 10.55 2.25
N LYS A 452 -7.91 9.56 1.36
CA LYS A 452 -9.14 8.82 1.06
C LYS A 452 -9.33 7.69 2.06
N ILE A 453 -9.93 8.02 3.20
CA ILE A 453 -10.07 7.13 4.35
C ILE A 453 -11.54 6.78 4.57
N VAL A 454 -11.83 5.49 4.74
CA VAL A 454 -13.12 4.99 5.21
C VAL A 454 -12.97 4.53 6.66
N TYR A 455 -13.86 4.98 7.52
CA TYR A 455 -13.86 4.66 8.95
C TYR A 455 -14.98 3.69 9.32
N ASP A 456 -14.84 3.06 10.48
CA ASP A 456 -15.87 2.27 11.18
C ASP A 456 -16.43 1.09 10.38
N VAL A 457 -15.57 0.39 9.65
CA VAL A 457 -15.96 -0.78 8.87
C VAL A 457 -15.96 -2.01 9.75
N ALA A 458 -16.99 -2.85 9.64
CA ALA A 458 -17.01 -4.19 10.23
C ALA A 458 -15.89 -5.06 9.62
N GLY A 459 -15.36 -6.03 10.36
CA GLY A 459 -14.31 -6.90 9.79
C GLY A 459 -13.43 -7.58 10.84
N ILE A 460 -13.85 -7.50 12.10
CA ILE A 460 -13.23 -8.25 13.19
C ILE A 460 -14.33 -9.08 13.85
N THR A 461 -14.15 -10.40 13.88
CA THR A 461 -15.09 -11.32 14.54
C THR A 461 -14.87 -11.38 16.04
N LYS A 462 -13.64 -11.17 16.48
CA LYS A 462 -13.28 -11.31 17.88
C LYS A 462 -12.05 -10.46 18.19
N PHE A 463 -12.15 -9.70 19.25
CA PHE A 463 -11.06 -8.92 19.80
C PHE A 463 -10.84 -9.32 21.25
N TYR A 464 -9.66 -9.74 21.57
CA TYR A 464 -9.32 -10.19 22.91
C TYR A 464 -8.79 -9.09 23.81
N GLY A 465 -8.44 -7.93 23.30
CA GLY A 465 -7.92 -6.75 23.97
C GLY A 465 -7.11 -7.01 25.24
N ARG A 466 -6.15 -6.23 25.55
CA ARG A 466 -5.27 -6.45 26.73
C ARG A 466 -6.01 -6.60 28.05
N HIS A 467 -7.28 -6.19 28.09
CA HIS A 467 -8.11 -6.13 29.27
C HIS A 467 -9.33 -7.05 29.21
N SER A 468 -9.60 -7.71 28.08
CA SER A 468 -10.74 -8.61 27.96
C SER A 468 -10.46 -9.97 28.59
N HIS A 469 -10.63 -10.06 29.85
CA HIS A 469 -10.87 -11.34 30.52
C HIS A 469 -12.35 -11.67 30.40
N ASN A 470 -12.74 -12.44 29.39
CA ASN A 470 -14.09 -13.02 29.24
C ASN A 470 -15.25 -12.05 29.47
N SER A 471 -15.36 -10.94 28.73
CA SER A 471 -16.46 -10.04 28.97
C SER A 471 -17.10 -9.46 27.73
N GLU A 472 -18.40 -9.53 27.69
CA GLU A 472 -19.27 -8.82 26.77
C GLU A 472 -19.32 -7.31 27.05
N MET A 473 -18.72 -6.88 28.17
CA MET A 473 -18.62 -5.46 28.55
C MET A 473 -17.16 -5.03 28.53
N VAL A 474 -16.84 -4.13 27.62
CA VAL A 474 -15.54 -3.46 27.55
C VAL A 474 -15.78 -1.98 27.80
N PHE A 475 -15.16 -1.42 28.82
CA PHE A 475 -15.18 0.00 29.03
C PHE A 475 -13.87 0.49 29.63
N ASP A 476 -13.51 1.72 29.26
CA ASP A 476 -12.44 2.47 29.89
C ASP A 476 -13.03 3.48 30.85
N TRP A 477 -12.33 3.72 31.93
CA TRP A 477 -12.70 4.78 32.85
C TRP A 477 -11.46 5.51 33.38
N SER A 478 -11.67 6.77 33.72
CA SER A 478 -10.65 7.59 34.34
C SER A 478 -11.28 8.59 35.30
N ILE A 479 -10.52 8.99 36.32
CA ILE A 479 -10.88 10.10 37.18
C ILE A 479 -9.88 11.23 36.93
N TYR A 480 -10.35 12.44 36.69
CA TYR A 480 -9.50 13.59 36.39
C TYR A 480 -9.98 14.86 37.09
N HIS A 481 -9.11 15.83 37.12
CA HIS A 481 -9.38 17.13 37.74
C HIS A 481 -9.65 18.16 36.65
N ASP A 482 -10.82 18.79 36.69
CA ASP A 482 -11.18 19.88 35.80
C ASP A 482 -11.62 21.11 36.62
N ASN A 483 -10.85 22.20 36.51
CA ASN A 483 -11.14 23.47 37.17
C ASN A 483 -11.55 23.37 38.66
N GLY A 484 -10.87 22.52 39.42
CA GLY A 484 -11.15 22.31 40.83
C GLY A 484 -12.27 21.28 41.12
N THR A 485 -12.82 20.65 40.09
CA THR A 485 -13.81 19.59 40.20
C THR A 485 -13.19 18.25 39.79
N ILE A 486 -13.41 17.22 40.61
CA ILE A 486 -13.06 15.85 40.21
C ILE A 486 -14.17 15.31 39.32
N CYS A 487 -13.80 14.79 38.17
CA CYS A 487 -14.72 14.18 37.22
C CYS A 487 -14.37 12.72 37.00
N ILE A 488 -15.36 11.87 36.83
CA ILE A 488 -15.19 10.53 36.28
C ILE A 488 -15.59 10.51 34.83
N PHE A 489 -14.72 9.97 33.99
CA PHE A 489 -14.99 9.67 32.60
C PHE A 489 -15.19 8.16 32.44
N VAL A 490 -16.16 7.76 31.64
CA VAL A 490 -16.42 6.37 31.30
C VAL A 490 -16.71 6.28 29.82
N ASP A 491 -15.98 5.45 29.13
CA ASP A 491 -16.16 5.13 27.72
C ASP A 491 -16.63 3.67 27.59
N ASN A 492 -17.87 3.50 27.19
CA ASN A 492 -18.44 2.17 26.96
C ASN A 492 -18.18 1.70 25.54
N LYS A 493 -17.16 0.89 25.37
CA LYS A 493 -16.81 0.23 24.11
C LYS A 493 -17.58 -1.07 23.86
N GLY A 494 -18.39 -1.48 24.81
CA GLY A 494 -19.19 -2.70 24.74
C GLY A 494 -20.46 -2.58 23.90
N LEU A 495 -21.12 -3.71 23.70
CA LEU A 495 -22.37 -3.83 22.93
C LEU A 495 -23.63 -3.70 23.79
N VAL A 496 -23.49 -3.59 25.11
CA VAL A 496 -24.58 -3.52 26.08
C VAL A 496 -24.52 -2.26 26.90
N ASN A 497 -25.66 -1.84 27.46
CA ASN A 497 -25.71 -0.72 28.38
C ASN A 497 -24.85 -1.02 29.62
N LEU A 498 -23.92 -0.12 29.90
CA LEU A 498 -23.10 -0.19 31.09
C LEU A 498 -23.82 0.51 32.25
N ARG A 499 -24.03 -0.22 33.34
CA ARG A 499 -24.61 0.32 34.58
C ARG A 499 -23.69 -0.02 35.73
N PHE A 500 -23.22 0.98 36.46
CA PHE A 500 -22.43 0.79 37.66
C PHE A 500 -22.65 1.92 38.65
N SER A 501 -22.31 1.64 39.90
CA SER A 501 -22.37 2.61 40.96
C SER A 501 -20.97 2.96 41.43
N LEU A 502 -20.68 4.23 41.47
CA LEU A 502 -19.51 4.78 42.10
C LEU A 502 -19.90 5.19 43.53
N LYS A 503 -19.31 4.55 44.51
CA LYS A 503 -19.47 4.91 45.92
C LYS A 503 -18.28 5.73 46.37
N TYR A 504 -18.55 6.87 46.98
CA TYR A 504 -17.51 7.72 47.50
C TYR A 504 -18.05 8.54 48.68
N ASN A 505 -17.32 8.66 49.80
CA ASN A 505 -17.70 9.43 50.99
C ASN A 505 -19.17 9.25 51.40
N ASN A 506 -19.67 8.02 51.46
CA ASN A 506 -21.07 7.67 51.72
C ASN A 506 -22.09 8.14 50.66
N GLU A 507 -21.67 8.72 49.59
CA GLU A 507 -22.51 9.01 48.43
C GLU A 507 -22.42 7.89 47.41
N THR A 508 -23.48 7.71 46.64
CA THR A 508 -23.53 6.75 45.53
C THR A 508 -23.94 7.49 44.26
N ILE A 509 -23.07 7.48 43.26
CA ILE A 509 -23.36 8.03 41.96
C ILE A 509 -23.61 6.88 40.99
N ASN A 510 -24.82 6.78 40.48
CA ASN A 510 -25.16 5.80 39.46
C ASN A 510 -24.77 6.33 38.08
N ILE A 511 -24.08 5.50 37.34
CA ILE A 511 -23.62 5.81 35.99
C ILE A 511 -24.24 4.80 35.06
N GLU A 512 -24.90 5.30 34.01
CA GLU A 512 -25.43 4.51 32.90
C GLU A 512 -24.85 5.06 31.62
N CYS A 513 -24.22 4.21 30.83
CA CYS A 513 -23.58 4.57 29.58
C CYS A 513 -24.02 3.61 28.49
N SER A 514 -24.62 4.13 27.43
CA SER A 514 -25.08 3.33 26.29
C SER A 514 -23.92 2.70 25.52
N PRO A 515 -24.15 1.63 24.75
CA PRO A 515 -23.13 1.04 23.88
C PRO A 515 -22.49 2.09 22.99
N HIS A 516 -21.17 2.00 22.80
CA HIS A 516 -20.36 2.90 21.96
C HIS A 516 -20.54 4.40 22.28
N THR A 517 -20.84 4.71 23.54
CA THR A 517 -20.92 6.11 24.02
C THR A 517 -20.03 6.31 25.23
N TRP A 518 -19.78 7.55 25.54
CA TRP A 518 -19.05 7.93 26.73
C TRP A 518 -19.85 8.93 27.58
N ILE A 519 -19.52 9.01 28.85
CA ILE A 519 -20.14 9.93 29.80
C ILE A 519 -19.09 10.52 30.72
N THR A 520 -19.23 11.78 31.04
CA THR A 520 -18.47 12.44 32.09
C THR A 520 -19.42 12.87 33.20
N LYS A 521 -19.09 12.54 34.43
CA LYS A 521 -19.84 12.94 35.62
C LYS A 521 -18.92 13.70 36.57
N PRO A 522 -19.27 14.93 36.95
CA PRO A 522 -18.55 15.63 37.98
C PRO A 522 -18.80 14.98 39.36
N ILE A 523 -17.74 14.81 40.11
CA ILE A 523 -17.74 14.40 41.49
C ILE A 523 -17.29 15.62 42.30
N SER A 524 -18.22 16.34 42.90
CA SER A 524 -17.86 17.50 43.68
C SER A 524 -17.26 17.08 45.02
N THR A 525 -16.05 17.50 45.31
CA THR A 525 -15.46 17.25 46.61
C THR A 525 -14.75 18.48 47.14
N ARG A 526 -14.98 18.76 48.39
CA ARG A 526 -14.23 19.80 49.15
C ARG A 526 -13.15 19.17 50.05
N ASP A 527 -13.16 17.85 50.21
CA ASP A 527 -12.30 17.14 51.16
C ASP A 527 -11.27 16.25 50.43
N ARG A 528 -10.11 16.10 51.04
CA ARG A 528 -8.90 15.48 50.43
C ARG A 528 -8.79 13.97 50.63
N MET A 529 -9.78 13.29 51.18
CA MET A 529 -9.75 11.86 51.46
C MET A 529 -10.88 11.16 50.71
N TYR A 530 -10.54 10.23 49.84
CA TYR A 530 -11.50 9.57 48.99
C TYR A 530 -11.24 8.08 48.88
N ASP A 531 -12.21 7.30 49.35
CA ASP A 531 -12.36 5.89 49.02
C ASP A 531 -13.35 5.80 47.89
N PHE A 532 -12.91 5.30 46.72
CA PHE A 532 -13.80 5.02 45.62
C PHE A 532 -13.96 3.52 45.45
N SER A 533 -15.18 3.05 45.40
CA SER A 533 -15.49 1.72 44.95
C SER A 533 -16.43 1.76 43.76
N ILE A 534 -16.12 0.97 42.76
CA ILE A 534 -16.97 0.76 41.59
C ILE A 534 -17.62 -0.60 41.75
N GLU A 535 -18.94 -0.63 41.75
CA GLU A 535 -19.73 -1.84 41.85
C GLU A 535 -20.67 -1.97 40.66
N SER A 536 -20.81 -3.15 40.12
CA SER A 536 -21.83 -3.48 39.12
C SER A 536 -22.48 -4.81 39.48
N GLY A 537 -23.81 -4.84 39.48
CA GLY A 537 -24.56 -6.04 39.85
C GLY A 537 -24.24 -6.59 41.26
N GLY A 538 -23.86 -5.70 42.20
CA GLY A 538 -23.46 -6.11 43.56
C GLY A 538 -22.04 -6.69 43.65
N ARG A 539 -21.26 -6.65 42.60
CA ARG A 539 -19.86 -7.06 42.59
C ARG A 539 -18.95 -5.83 42.64
N LEU A 540 -17.96 -5.86 43.54
CA LEU A 540 -16.88 -4.88 43.58
C LEU A 540 -15.99 -5.07 42.35
N ILE A 541 -15.88 -4.01 41.53
CA ILE A 541 -15.07 -3.99 40.31
C ILE A 541 -13.71 -3.42 40.61
N ALA A 542 -13.67 -2.31 41.32
CA ALA A 542 -12.44 -1.67 41.73
C ALA A 542 -12.62 -1.00 43.09
N ASN A 543 -11.54 -0.98 43.87
CA ASN A 543 -11.41 -0.19 45.07
C ASN A 543 -10.17 0.67 44.97
N LEU A 544 -10.34 1.98 45.11
CA LEU A 544 -9.28 2.96 44.92
C LEU A 544 -9.18 3.80 46.18
N ASP A 545 -8.08 3.66 46.90
CA ASP A 545 -7.75 4.51 48.03
C ASP A 545 -6.96 5.72 47.51
N LEU A 546 -7.58 6.90 47.56
CA LEU A 546 -7.01 8.16 47.11
C LEU A 546 -6.43 9.02 48.25
N THR A 547 -6.15 8.40 49.39
CA THR A 547 -5.62 9.10 50.56
C THR A 547 -4.17 9.54 50.43
N ASP A 548 -3.42 9.00 49.48
CA ASP A 548 -2.03 9.33 49.24
C ASP A 548 -1.88 10.28 48.02
N GLU A 549 -1.12 11.36 48.19
CA GLU A 549 -0.81 12.34 47.15
C GLU A 549 -0.15 11.71 45.92
N LEU A 550 0.51 10.55 46.08
CA LEU A 550 1.05 9.69 45.00
C LEU A 550 -0.06 8.93 44.25
N VAL A 551 -1.15 8.60 44.88
CA VAL A 551 -2.29 7.93 44.26
C VAL A 551 -3.09 8.91 43.40
N TYR A 552 -3.12 10.18 43.77
CA TYR A 552 -3.64 11.25 42.93
C TYR A 552 -2.96 11.33 41.55
N LYS A 553 -1.77 10.77 41.43
CA LYS A 553 -0.98 10.71 40.20
C LYS A 553 -1.16 9.40 39.41
N ARG A 554 -2.07 8.49 39.77
CA ARG A 554 -2.06 7.11 39.26
C ARG A 554 -3.32 6.64 38.56
N MET A 555 -4.21 7.51 38.11
CA MET A 555 -5.54 7.01 37.72
C MET A 555 -5.81 6.99 36.21
N VAL A 556 -5.38 5.96 35.55
CA VAL A 556 -6.07 5.35 34.41
C VAL A 556 -5.92 3.84 34.53
N GLU A 557 -6.96 3.13 34.87
CA GLU A 557 -7.05 1.68 34.70
C GLU A 557 -8.22 1.40 33.77
N SER A 558 -7.94 0.66 32.69
CA SER A 558 -8.99 0.05 31.90
C SER A 558 -9.43 -1.22 32.62
N VAL A 559 -10.70 -1.30 32.94
CA VAL A 559 -11.32 -2.44 33.61
C VAL A 559 -12.31 -3.07 32.66
N SER A 560 -12.07 -4.34 32.34
CA SER A 560 -13.04 -5.16 31.61
C SER A 560 -13.94 -5.86 32.60
N VAL A 561 -15.23 -5.61 32.53
CA VAL A 561 -16.22 -6.23 33.40
C VAL A 561 -17.21 -7.05 32.59
N VAL A 562 -17.36 -8.31 32.95
CA VAL A 562 -18.41 -9.17 32.40
C VAL A 562 -19.71 -8.92 33.15
N HIS A 563 -20.71 -8.45 32.44
CA HIS A 563 -22.09 -8.54 32.90
C HIS A 563 -22.83 -9.57 32.05
N LYS A 564 -23.23 -10.69 32.67
CA LYS A 564 -24.33 -11.47 32.15
C LYS A 564 -25.60 -10.83 32.71
N GLU A 565 -26.32 -10.08 31.90
CA GLU A 565 -27.76 -9.96 32.16
C GLU A 565 -28.37 -11.29 31.71
N GLU A 566 -28.85 -12.05 32.66
CA GLU A 566 -29.83 -13.09 32.39
C GLU A 566 -31.11 -12.39 31.91
N ILE A 567 -31.42 -12.57 30.61
CA ILE A 567 -32.72 -12.26 30.03
C ILE A 567 -33.69 -13.34 30.41
#